data_dd869db8ace031b8713ba5eb96987f9e
#
_entry.id   dd869db8ace031b8713ba5eb96987f9e
#
_cell.length_a   1.000
_cell.length_b   1.000
_cell.length_c   1.000
_cell.angle_alpha   90.00
_cell.angle_beta   90.00
_cell.angle_gamma   90.00
#
_symmetry.space_group_name_H-M   'P 1'
#
loop_
_entity.id
_entity.type
_entity.pdbx_description
1 polymer ?
#
loop_
_entity_poly.entity_id
_entity_poly.type
_entity_poly.pdbx_seq_one_letter_code
_entity_poly.pdbx_strand_id
1 'polypeptide(L)'
;MTHRLVFAFAAALLLAGYATADKNESSTSSKMPRAADGHPDLSGIWAYAIDLPPVTLKKEINGKVSITEIDQSAAKPAQKPVVGALPSTPAPSYKPEFRGKVKDLFDNESKTDEVFYCGKPGVPRIGPPRRIIQLPGEMVFLYEDISGDPYRLIPTDGRAHRKGANPSYYGDSVAHWEEDTLVVDVTNFVENGWFGEGGYFHTDAMHVTERLWRNGENLIWQASVDDPKVLAATWTMPPRVITPSNDPLEESPPCVEDDAHRLLNSDHHQQR
;
A
#
# COMPACT_ATOMS: atom_id res chain seq x y z
N MET A 1 34.87 51.41 80.93
CA MET A 1 35.51 50.15 80.68
C MET A 1 34.48 49.06 80.64
N THR A 2 33.90 48.79 79.48
CA THR A 2 32.84 47.81 79.32
C THR A 2 33.02 47.11 77.98
N HIS A 3 33.50 45.86 78.02
CA HIS A 3 33.59 45.00 76.89
C HIS A 3 32.22 44.43 76.48
N ARG A 4 31.79 44.69 75.33
CA ARG A 4 30.63 43.99 74.69
C ARG A 4 31.11 42.85 73.81
N LEU A 5 30.76 41.65 74.25
CA LEU A 5 30.85 40.44 73.46
C LEU A 5 29.74 40.46 72.41
N VAL A 6 30.14 40.26 71.16
CA VAL A 6 29.24 40.04 70.07
C VAL A 6 29.25 38.52 69.71
N PHE A 7 28.13 37.88 69.94
CA PHE A 7 27.93 36.47 69.48
C PHE A 7 27.54 36.50 68.01
N ALA A 8 28.33 35.85 67.21
CA ALA A 8 28.00 35.59 65.82
C ALA A 8 27.28 34.23 65.72
N PHE A 9 26.05 34.24 65.28
CA PHE A 9 25.29 33.04 64.91
C PHE A 9 25.65 32.67 63.49
N ALA A 10 26.27 31.49 63.28
CA ALA A 10 26.47 30.90 62.00
C ALA A 10 25.23 30.06 61.63
N ALA A 11 24.46 30.54 60.67
CA ALA A 11 23.38 29.76 60.07
C ALA A 11 23.94 28.88 58.94
N ALA A 12 23.95 27.57 59.17
CA ALA A 12 24.27 26.60 58.14
C ALA A 12 23.08 26.38 57.21
N LEU A 13 23.15 26.89 55.98
CA LEU A 13 22.19 26.59 54.91
C LEU A 13 22.56 25.25 54.32
N LEU A 14 21.73 24.24 54.56
CA LEU A 14 21.71 22.96 53.82
C LEU A 14 21.10 23.21 52.47
N LEU A 15 21.93 23.32 51.41
CA LEU A 15 21.49 23.27 50.01
C LEU A 15 21.25 21.81 49.62
N ALA A 16 20.02 21.38 49.64
CA ALA A 16 19.58 20.14 48.99
C ALA A 16 19.71 20.30 47.46
N GLY A 17 20.78 19.72 46.89
CA GLY A 17 20.93 19.65 45.44
C GLY A 17 19.88 18.75 44.85
N TYR A 18 18.90 19.32 44.16
CA TYR A 18 18.07 18.57 43.21
C TYR A 18 18.93 18.24 41.99
N ALA A 19 19.37 16.99 41.92
CA ALA A 19 19.91 16.45 40.68
C ALA A 19 18.77 16.35 39.66
N THR A 20 18.70 17.31 38.76
CA THR A 20 17.90 17.15 37.53
C THR A 20 18.57 16.09 36.69
N ALA A 21 17.97 14.89 36.65
CA ALA A 21 18.34 13.89 35.68
C ALA A 21 17.99 14.45 34.30
N ASP A 22 18.98 14.96 33.58
CA ASP A 22 18.91 15.20 32.15
C ASP A 22 18.62 13.86 31.49
N LYS A 23 17.36 13.64 31.15
CA LYS A 23 17.01 12.63 30.15
C LYS A 23 17.54 13.13 28.82
N ASN A 24 18.79 12.80 28.58
CA ASN A 24 19.37 12.85 27.24
C ASN A 24 18.67 11.75 26.45
N GLU A 25 17.47 12.02 25.94
CA GLU A 25 16.89 11.25 24.84
C GLU A 25 17.80 11.51 23.63
N SER A 26 18.86 10.69 23.54
CA SER A 26 19.61 10.52 22.33
C SER A 26 18.61 10.00 21.28
N SER A 27 17.97 10.90 20.56
CA SER A 27 17.36 10.58 19.28
C SER A 27 18.52 10.16 18.37
N THR A 28 18.86 8.88 18.40
CA THR A 28 19.65 8.26 17.33
C THR A 28 18.75 8.36 16.08
N SER A 29 18.93 9.44 15.34
CA SER A 29 18.54 9.49 13.94
C SER A 29 19.23 8.31 13.28
N SER A 30 18.53 7.18 13.14
CA SER A 30 19.05 6.03 12.44
C SER A 30 19.32 6.51 11.02
N LYS A 31 20.60 6.53 10.65
CA LYS A 31 21.00 6.94 9.31
C LYS A 31 20.30 6.00 8.34
N MET A 32 19.53 6.55 7.41
CA MET A 32 18.80 5.80 6.39
C MET A 32 19.74 4.78 5.72
N PRO A 33 19.39 3.49 5.68
CA PRO A 33 20.23 2.49 5.01
C PRO A 33 20.35 2.85 3.53
N ARG A 34 21.58 2.69 2.99
CA ARG A 34 21.86 2.94 1.58
C ARG A 34 22.44 1.70 0.92
N ALA A 35 22.02 1.48 -0.32
CA ALA A 35 22.58 0.46 -1.19
C ALA A 35 23.98 0.86 -1.70
N ALA A 36 24.65 -0.06 -2.39
CA ALA A 36 26.00 0.14 -2.88
C ALA A 36 26.15 1.29 -3.89
N ASP A 37 25.08 1.62 -4.59
CA ASP A 37 24.98 2.73 -5.55
C ASP A 37 24.77 4.11 -4.89
N GLY A 38 24.63 4.13 -3.56
CA GLY A 38 24.42 5.34 -2.77
C GLY A 38 22.97 5.79 -2.62
N HIS A 39 22.02 5.19 -3.34
CA HIS A 39 20.60 5.43 -3.16
C HIS A 39 20.06 4.75 -1.89
N PRO A 40 18.88 5.16 -1.37
CA PRO A 40 18.25 4.46 -0.26
C PRO A 40 18.10 2.97 -0.56
N ASP A 41 18.40 2.13 0.43
CA ASP A 41 18.13 0.70 0.32
C ASP A 41 16.65 0.44 0.57
N LEU A 42 15.92 0.08 -0.47
CA LEU A 42 14.51 -0.28 -0.42
C LEU A 42 14.29 -1.79 -0.23
N SER A 43 15.37 -2.58 -0.20
CA SER A 43 15.27 -4.03 -0.02
C SER A 43 14.60 -4.40 1.29
N GLY A 44 13.82 -5.45 1.27
CA GLY A 44 13.16 -5.95 2.48
C GLY A 44 11.87 -6.68 2.18
N ILE A 45 11.28 -7.20 3.23
CA ILE A 45 9.91 -7.71 3.26
C ILE A 45 9.06 -6.63 3.90
N TRP A 46 7.93 -6.36 3.30
CA TRP A 46 7.09 -5.23 3.61
C TRP A 46 5.67 -5.67 3.91
N ALA A 47 5.05 -5.06 4.93
CA ALA A 47 3.65 -5.24 5.26
C ALA A 47 2.90 -3.93 5.08
N TYR A 48 1.69 -4.00 4.56
CA TYR A 48 0.78 -2.88 4.46
C TYR A 48 -0.61 -3.30 4.90
N ALA A 49 -1.37 -2.34 5.42
CA ALA A 49 -2.77 -2.59 5.74
C ALA A 49 -3.55 -2.76 4.43
N ILE A 50 -4.26 -3.86 4.32
CA ILE A 50 -5.27 -4.05 3.30
C ILE A 50 -6.55 -3.49 3.91
N ASP A 51 -7.13 -2.47 3.28
CA ASP A 51 -8.45 -1.98 3.63
C ASP A 51 -9.47 -2.93 3.02
N LEU A 52 -9.69 -4.05 3.70
CA LEU A 52 -10.84 -4.87 3.38
C LEU A 52 -12.06 -4.11 3.91
N PRO A 53 -12.99 -3.70 3.04
CA PRO A 53 -14.25 -3.16 3.52
C PRO A 53 -14.85 -4.16 4.51
N PRO A 54 -15.51 -3.70 5.59
CA PRO A 54 -16.13 -4.60 6.53
C PRO A 54 -17.04 -5.53 5.75
N VAL A 55 -16.75 -6.84 5.79
CA VAL A 55 -17.51 -7.84 5.07
C VAL A 55 -18.90 -7.88 5.68
N THR A 56 -19.81 -7.15 5.07
CA THR A 56 -21.23 -7.21 5.37
C THR A 56 -21.78 -8.48 4.74
N LEU A 57 -21.97 -9.52 5.53
CA LEU A 57 -22.66 -10.71 5.06
C LEU A 57 -24.12 -10.34 4.84
N LYS A 58 -24.53 -10.23 3.57
CA LYS A 58 -25.95 -10.19 3.22
C LYS A 58 -26.53 -11.59 3.38
N LYS A 59 -27.44 -11.75 4.32
CA LYS A 59 -28.23 -12.99 4.46
C LYS A 59 -29.64 -12.73 3.98
N GLU A 60 -30.06 -13.43 2.94
CA GLU A 60 -31.43 -13.42 2.49
C GLU A 60 -32.21 -14.54 3.20
N ILE A 61 -33.22 -14.17 3.99
CA ILE A 61 -34.13 -15.09 4.63
C ILE A 61 -35.55 -14.69 4.24
N ASN A 62 -36.26 -15.56 3.55
CA ASN A 62 -37.64 -15.34 3.10
C ASN A 62 -37.84 -14.06 2.28
N GLY A 63 -36.92 -13.77 1.35
CA GLY A 63 -37.00 -12.58 0.49
C GLY A 63 -36.66 -11.26 1.20
N LYS A 64 -36.21 -11.31 2.45
CA LYS A 64 -35.69 -10.15 3.19
C LYS A 64 -34.18 -10.23 3.32
N VAL A 65 -33.50 -9.24 2.78
CA VAL A 65 -32.08 -9.08 2.96
C VAL A 65 -31.82 -8.50 4.34
N SER A 66 -31.16 -9.27 5.21
CA SER A 66 -30.60 -8.77 6.46
C SER A 66 -29.10 -8.62 6.29
N ILE A 67 -28.57 -7.46 6.67
CA ILE A 67 -27.15 -7.21 6.73
C ILE A 67 -26.74 -7.54 8.16
N THR A 68 -25.91 -8.58 8.34
CA THR A 68 -25.34 -8.88 9.66
C THR A 68 -23.95 -8.30 9.70
N GLU A 69 -23.73 -7.28 10.52
CA GLU A 69 -22.38 -6.89 10.89
C GLU A 69 -21.72 -8.08 11.60
N ILE A 70 -20.54 -8.48 11.13
CA ILE A 70 -19.75 -9.47 11.86
C ILE A 70 -19.36 -8.81 13.18
N ASP A 71 -19.80 -9.38 14.30
CA ASP A 71 -19.37 -8.97 15.62
C ASP A 71 -17.85 -9.13 15.73
N GLN A 72 -17.13 -8.05 15.53
CA GLN A 72 -15.68 -8.04 15.67
C GLN A 72 -15.21 -8.25 17.10
N SER A 73 -16.13 -8.27 18.09
CA SER A 73 -15.80 -8.49 19.49
C SER A 73 -15.32 -9.92 19.77
N ALA A 74 -15.67 -10.89 18.91
CA ALA A 74 -15.22 -12.28 18.99
C ALA A 74 -13.89 -12.54 18.23
N ALA A 75 -13.44 -11.63 17.40
CA ALA A 75 -12.12 -11.71 16.81
C ALA A 75 -11.08 -11.52 17.93
N LYS A 76 -10.15 -12.47 18.07
CA LYS A 76 -8.95 -12.23 18.89
C LYS A 76 -8.42 -10.84 18.52
N PRO A 77 -8.01 -10.03 19.51
CA PRO A 77 -7.47 -8.71 19.20
C PRO A 77 -6.38 -8.92 18.16
N ALA A 78 -6.69 -8.53 16.95
CA ALA A 78 -5.71 -8.49 15.88
C ALA A 78 -4.50 -7.75 16.44
N GLN A 79 -3.34 -8.28 16.17
CA GLN A 79 -2.09 -7.56 16.42
C GLN A 79 -2.36 -6.10 16.08
N LYS A 80 -1.96 -5.19 16.99
CA LYS A 80 -2.23 -3.76 16.90
C LYS A 80 -2.31 -3.31 15.44
N PRO A 81 -3.38 -2.61 15.03
CA PRO A 81 -3.48 -2.13 13.67
C PRO A 81 -2.21 -1.36 13.34
N VAL A 82 -1.48 -1.86 12.37
CA VAL A 82 -0.12 -1.42 12.05
C VAL A 82 -0.12 0.03 11.55
N VAL A 83 -1.25 0.57 11.16
CA VAL A 83 -1.38 1.98 10.73
C VAL A 83 -2.83 2.42 10.87
N GLY A 84 -3.05 3.70 11.20
CA GLY A 84 -4.37 4.30 11.21
C GLY A 84 -5.14 4.12 9.91
N ALA A 85 -6.44 4.37 9.93
CA ALA A 85 -7.32 4.24 8.79
C ALA A 85 -6.64 4.76 7.51
N LEU A 86 -6.61 3.92 6.47
CA LEU A 86 -6.08 4.35 5.17
C LEU A 86 -6.87 5.58 4.71
N PRO A 87 -6.22 6.62 4.23
CA PRO A 87 -6.92 7.76 3.68
C PRO A 87 -7.79 7.29 2.51
N SER A 88 -9.05 7.74 2.45
CA SER A 88 -9.93 7.38 1.35
C SER A 88 -9.31 7.81 0.03
N THR A 89 -9.23 6.89 -0.91
CA THR A 89 -8.75 7.19 -2.25
C THR A 89 -9.84 7.92 -3.02
N PRO A 90 -9.59 9.13 -3.54
CA PRO A 90 -10.59 9.85 -4.33
C PRO A 90 -10.89 9.08 -5.61
N ALA A 91 -12.15 9.12 -6.06
CA ALA A 91 -12.52 8.52 -7.34
C ALA A 91 -11.82 9.22 -8.51
N PRO A 92 -11.39 8.48 -9.56
CA PRO A 92 -10.81 9.07 -10.75
C PRO A 92 -11.83 9.96 -11.50
N SER A 93 -11.32 11.05 -12.07
CA SER A 93 -12.15 11.95 -12.87
C SER A 93 -12.20 11.48 -14.32
N TYR A 94 -13.24 10.74 -14.69
CA TYR A 94 -13.48 10.36 -16.07
C TYR A 94 -14.09 11.51 -16.90
N LYS A 95 -13.77 11.54 -18.19
CA LYS A 95 -14.44 12.42 -19.14
C LYS A 95 -15.95 12.12 -19.16
N PRO A 96 -16.81 13.12 -19.42
CA PRO A 96 -18.27 12.98 -19.30
C PRO A 96 -18.85 11.78 -20.04
N GLU A 97 -18.36 11.49 -21.24
CA GLU A 97 -18.81 10.40 -22.11
C GLU A 97 -18.55 9.00 -21.54
N PHE A 98 -17.62 8.85 -20.61
CA PHE A 98 -17.25 7.55 -20.01
C PHE A 98 -17.89 7.30 -18.64
N ARG A 99 -18.51 8.29 -18.02
CA ARG A 99 -19.11 8.15 -16.68
C ARG A 99 -20.20 7.10 -16.61
N GLY A 100 -20.99 6.99 -17.70
CA GLY A 100 -22.01 5.95 -17.83
C GLY A 100 -21.41 4.54 -17.84
N LYS A 101 -20.29 4.35 -18.58
CA LYS A 101 -19.59 3.08 -18.61
C LYS A 101 -19.01 2.72 -17.25
N VAL A 102 -18.39 3.66 -16.53
CA VAL A 102 -17.87 3.43 -15.18
C VAL A 102 -18.97 2.96 -14.25
N LYS A 103 -20.12 3.65 -14.26
CA LYS A 103 -21.27 3.27 -13.46
C LYS A 103 -21.80 1.87 -13.80
N ASP A 104 -21.90 1.54 -15.08
CA ASP A 104 -22.36 0.23 -15.52
C ASP A 104 -21.41 -0.89 -15.09
N LEU A 105 -20.10 -0.67 -15.23
CA LEU A 105 -19.08 -1.59 -14.75
C LEU A 105 -19.15 -1.78 -13.23
N PHE A 106 -19.32 -0.72 -12.48
CA PHE A 106 -19.47 -0.77 -11.03
C PHE A 106 -20.75 -1.52 -10.60
N ASP A 107 -21.89 -1.21 -11.22
CA ASP A 107 -23.16 -1.86 -10.90
C ASP A 107 -23.14 -3.37 -11.22
N ASN A 108 -22.26 -3.80 -12.13
CA ASN A 108 -22.08 -5.18 -12.57
C ASN A 108 -20.69 -5.76 -12.20
N GLU A 109 -20.02 -5.19 -11.23
CA GLU A 109 -18.62 -5.49 -10.86
C GLU A 109 -18.36 -6.99 -10.75
N SER A 110 -19.20 -7.71 -10.04
CA SER A 110 -19.10 -9.16 -9.87
C SER A 110 -19.16 -9.99 -11.18
N LYS A 111 -19.57 -9.38 -12.29
CA LYS A 111 -19.66 -10.04 -13.61
C LYS A 111 -18.66 -9.51 -14.62
N THR A 112 -18.11 -8.33 -14.38
CA THR A 112 -17.28 -7.61 -15.35
C THR A 112 -15.84 -7.42 -14.89
N ASP A 113 -15.58 -7.52 -13.59
CA ASP A 113 -14.24 -7.44 -13.05
C ASP A 113 -13.56 -8.82 -13.08
N GLU A 114 -12.51 -8.93 -13.88
CA GLU A 114 -11.77 -10.17 -14.10
C GLU A 114 -11.16 -10.74 -12.81
N VAL A 115 -10.88 -9.92 -11.80
CA VAL A 115 -10.33 -10.38 -10.51
C VAL A 115 -11.27 -11.36 -9.81
N PHE A 116 -12.59 -11.24 -9.98
CA PHE A 116 -13.55 -12.21 -9.49
C PHE A 116 -13.47 -13.58 -10.18
N TYR A 117 -12.78 -13.65 -11.31
CA TYR A 117 -12.60 -14.87 -12.13
C TYR A 117 -11.14 -15.26 -12.26
N CYS A 118 -10.37 -15.07 -11.21
CA CYS A 118 -8.93 -15.33 -11.18
C CYS A 118 -8.11 -14.49 -12.18
N GLY A 119 -8.67 -13.42 -12.69
CA GLY A 119 -7.94 -12.43 -13.49
C GLY A 119 -6.93 -11.66 -12.64
N LYS A 120 -5.92 -11.13 -13.30
CA LYS A 120 -4.83 -10.42 -12.62
C LYS A 120 -5.25 -8.98 -12.29
N PRO A 121 -4.98 -8.50 -11.07
CA PRO A 121 -5.35 -7.12 -10.71
C PRO A 121 -4.56 -6.05 -11.47
N GLY A 122 -3.36 -6.38 -11.95
CA GLY A 122 -2.50 -5.40 -12.62
C GLY A 122 -1.99 -4.28 -11.72
N VAL A 123 -1.23 -3.35 -12.32
CA VAL A 123 -0.67 -2.16 -11.65
C VAL A 123 -1.57 -0.95 -11.96
N PRO A 124 -1.88 -0.07 -11.00
CA PRO A 124 -1.44 -0.05 -9.60
C PRO A 124 -2.35 -0.81 -8.62
N ARG A 125 -3.41 -1.47 -9.11
CA ARG A 125 -4.44 -2.11 -8.29
C ARG A 125 -3.89 -3.17 -7.33
N ILE A 126 -2.87 -3.92 -7.74
CA ILE A 126 -2.21 -4.91 -6.88
C ILE A 126 -1.59 -4.28 -5.63
N GLY A 127 -1.37 -2.97 -5.64
CA GLY A 127 -0.77 -2.25 -4.53
C GLY A 127 0.76 -2.34 -4.50
N PRO A 128 1.37 -2.00 -3.35
CA PRO A 128 2.81 -2.03 -3.18
C PRO A 128 3.36 -3.47 -3.12
N PRO A 129 4.65 -3.69 -3.50
CA PRO A 129 5.26 -5.01 -3.43
C PRO A 129 5.41 -5.50 -1.98
N ARG A 130 5.24 -6.80 -1.79
CA ARG A 130 5.49 -7.49 -0.51
C ARG A 130 6.98 -7.66 -0.24
N ARG A 131 7.78 -7.85 -1.29
CA ARG A 131 9.23 -7.93 -1.17
C ARG A 131 9.89 -7.13 -2.28
N ILE A 132 10.91 -6.39 -1.91
CA ILE A 132 11.80 -5.68 -2.82
C ILE A 132 13.19 -6.26 -2.69
N ILE A 133 13.83 -6.54 -3.83
CA ILE A 133 15.24 -6.89 -3.93
C ILE A 133 15.87 -5.84 -4.83
N GLN A 134 16.77 -5.05 -4.26
CA GLN A 134 17.50 -4.01 -4.99
C GLN A 134 18.84 -4.57 -5.44
N LEU A 135 19.02 -4.64 -6.75
CA LEU A 135 20.24 -5.10 -7.40
C LEU A 135 20.90 -3.92 -8.14
N PRO A 136 22.17 -4.00 -8.47
CA PRO A 136 22.80 -3.00 -9.34
C PRO A 136 22.10 -2.96 -10.71
N GLY A 137 21.48 -1.82 -11.02
CA GLY A 137 20.78 -1.59 -12.29
C GLY A 137 19.41 -2.24 -12.44
N GLU A 138 18.86 -2.87 -11.41
CA GLU A 138 17.55 -3.52 -11.46
C GLU A 138 16.87 -3.62 -10.09
N MET A 139 15.56 -3.44 -10.06
CA MET A 139 14.72 -3.74 -8.90
C MET A 139 13.87 -4.99 -9.21
N VAL A 140 13.74 -5.88 -8.23
CA VAL A 140 12.79 -7.00 -8.30
C VAL A 140 11.69 -6.77 -7.29
N PHE A 141 10.45 -6.65 -7.77
CA PHE A 141 9.25 -6.53 -6.96
C PHE A 141 8.51 -7.86 -6.96
N LEU A 142 8.27 -8.42 -5.78
CA LEU A 142 7.49 -9.64 -5.59
C LEU A 142 6.19 -9.31 -4.86
N TYR A 143 5.13 -9.96 -5.28
CA TYR A 143 3.78 -9.77 -4.75
C TYR A 143 3.19 -11.11 -4.31
N GLU A 144 2.23 -11.06 -3.42
CA GLU A 144 1.36 -12.17 -3.06
C GLU A 144 -0.04 -11.83 -3.55
N ASP A 145 -0.62 -12.65 -4.39
CA ASP A 145 -1.97 -12.44 -4.93
C ASP A 145 -2.62 -13.77 -5.27
N ILE A 146 -3.91 -13.91 -4.98
CA ILE A 146 -4.67 -15.14 -5.20
C ILE A 146 -4.75 -15.57 -6.68
N SER A 147 -4.54 -14.65 -7.62
CA SER A 147 -4.47 -14.95 -9.05
C SER A 147 -3.07 -15.37 -9.52
N GLY A 148 -2.19 -15.71 -8.58
CA GLY A 148 -0.79 -16.08 -8.76
C GLY A 148 0.13 -15.00 -8.21
N ASP A 149 1.32 -15.41 -7.77
CA ASP A 149 2.31 -14.55 -7.14
C ASP A 149 3.17 -13.84 -8.21
N PRO A 150 2.74 -12.65 -8.69
CA PRO A 150 3.45 -12.00 -9.78
C PRO A 150 4.76 -11.38 -9.30
N TYR A 151 5.66 -11.17 -10.23
CA TYR A 151 6.87 -10.41 -10.03
C TYR A 151 7.07 -9.40 -11.14
N ARG A 152 7.86 -8.37 -10.86
CA ARG A 152 8.27 -7.37 -11.84
C ARG A 152 9.79 -7.19 -11.77
N LEU A 153 10.44 -7.30 -12.92
CA LEU A 153 11.84 -6.92 -13.11
C LEU A 153 11.86 -5.50 -13.68
N ILE A 154 12.43 -4.58 -12.95
CA ILE A 154 12.35 -3.15 -13.22
C ILE A 154 13.77 -2.60 -13.39
N PRO A 155 14.23 -2.40 -14.63
CA PRO A 155 15.52 -1.80 -14.88
C PRO A 155 15.63 -0.38 -14.32
N THR A 156 16.78 -0.09 -13.70
CA THR A 156 17.13 1.23 -13.16
C THR A 156 18.40 1.80 -13.82
N ASP A 157 18.81 1.21 -14.94
CA ASP A 157 20.05 1.57 -15.66
C ASP A 157 19.85 2.64 -16.73
N GLY A 158 18.68 3.29 -16.76
CA GLY A 158 18.36 4.37 -17.70
C GLY A 158 17.89 3.91 -19.08
N ARG A 159 17.67 2.59 -19.26
CA ARG A 159 17.10 2.11 -20.53
C ARG A 159 15.66 2.58 -20.72
N ALA A 160 15.25 2.71 -21.96
CA ALA A 160 13.87 3.00 -22.33
C ALA A 160 13.00 1.74 -22.26
N HIS A 161 11.69 1.93 -22.29
CA HIS A 161 10.71 0.84 -22.44
C HIS A 161 10.99 -0.03 -23.66
N ARG A 162 10.66 -1.30 -23.54
CA ARG A 162 10.88 -2.29 -24.61
C ARG A 162 9.96 -2.03 -25.78
N LYS A 163 10.53 -1.81 -26.94
CA LYS A 163 9.77 -1.67 -28.20
C LYS A 163 9.20 -3.03 -28.61
N GLY A 164 7.90 -3.07 -28.92
CA GLY A 164 7.23 -4.26 -29.41
C GLY A 164 7.04 -5.38 -28.38
N ALA A 165 7.15 -5.06 -27.08
CA ALA A 165 6.73 -5.98 -26.03
C ALA A 165 5.22 -6.23 -26.11
N ASN A 166 4.79 -7.45 -25.82
CA ASN A 166 3.36 -7.75 -25.70
C ASN A 166 2.76 -7.00 -24.51
N PRO A 167 1.57 -6.42 -24.64
CA PRO A 167 0.86 -5.84 -23.51
C PRO A 167 0.62 -6.84 -22.38
N SER A 168 0.62 -6.36 -21.15
CA SER A 168 0.36 -7.20 -19.98
C SER A 168 -0.40 -6.42 -18.89
N TYR A 169 -0.96 -7.13 -17.89
CA TYR A 169 -1.63 -6.50 -16.76
C TYR A 169 -0.66 -5.68 -15.88
N TYR A 170 0.60 -6.07 -15.82
CA TYR A 170 1.63 -5.37 -15.05
C TYR A 170 2.47 -4.41 -15.89
N GLY A 171 2.17 -4.30 -17.18
CA GLY A 171 2.84 -3.41 -18.11
C GLY A 171 4.32 -3.73 -18.35
N ASP A 172 5.00 -2.80 -18.98
CA ASP A 172 6.44 -2.74 -19.13
C ASP A 172 6.98 -1.63 -18.23
N SER A 173 7.86 -1.97 -17.30
CA SER A 173 8.35 -1.07 -16.26
C SER A 173 9.80 -0.71 -16.48
N VAL A 174 10.13 0.57 -16.31
CA VAL A 174 11.49 1.07 -16.15
C VAL A 174 11.52 2.01 -14.94
N ALA A 175 12.67 2.25 -14.35
CA ALA A 175 12.74 3.17 -13.21
C ALA A 175 14.01 4.02 -13.26
N HIS A 176 13.94 5.13 -12.53
CA HIS A 176 15.06 6.01 -12.28
C HIS A 176 14.96 6.59 -10.87
N TRP A 177 16.04 7.12 -10.37
CA TRP A 177 16.07 7.81 -9.09
C TRP A 177 15.92 9.32 -9.27
N GLU A 178 15.00 9.89 -8.52
CA GLU A 178 14.90 11.34 -8.28
C GLU A 178 15.33 11.58 -6.83
N GLU A 179 16.58 11.99 -6.64
CA GLU A 179 17.19 12.10 -5.31
C GLU A 179 17.08 10.77 -4.52
N ASP A 180 16.30 10.74 -3.44
CA ASP A 180 16.05 9.59 -2.58
C ASP A 180 14.70 8.89 -2.90
N THR A 181 14.07 9.19 -4.02
CA THR A 181 12.82 8.59 -4.48
C THR A 181 13.05 7.73 -5.71
N LEU A 182 12.68 6.47 -5.65
CA LEU A 182 12.57 5.62 -6.83
C LEU A 182 11.28 5.95 -7.57
N VAL A 183 11.39 6.31 -8.84
CA VAL A 183 10.26 6.58 -9.73
C VAL A 183 10.19 5.45 -10.74
N VAL A 184 9.10 4.69 -10.70
CA VAL A 184 8.83 3.60 -11.65
C VAL A 184 7.80 4.08 -12.66
N ASP A 185 8.18 4.02 -13.91
CA ASP A 185 7.36 4.37 -15.07
C ASP A 185 6.85 3.08 -15.71
N VAL A 186 5.53 2.98 -15.93
CA VAL A 186 4.89 1.76 -16.42
C VAL A 186 3.93 2.07 -17.55
N THR A 187 4.12 1.39 -18.68
CA THR A 187 3.31 1.53 -19.88
C THR A 187 2.98 0.15 -20.48
N ASN A 188 2.32 0.10 -21.62
CA ASN A 188 2.07 -1.13 -22.39
C ASN A 188 1.16 -2.12 -21.65
N PHE A 189 0.02 -1.63 -21.22
CA PHE A 189 -1.01 -2.42 -20.54
C PHE A 189 -1.99 -3.07 -21.53
N VAL A 190 -2.60 -4.21 -21.12
CA VAL A 190 -3.79 -4.76 -21.79
C VAL A 190 -4.99 -3.87 -21.51
N GLU A 191 -5.92 -3.76 -22.46
CA GLU A 191 -7.08 -2.87 -22.33
C GLU A 191 -8.17 -3.36 -21.38
N ASN A 192 -8.16 -4.64 -21.00
CA ASN A 192 -9.29 -5.27 -20.29
C ASN A 192 -9.20 -5.12 -18.76
N GLY A 193 -8.11 -4.58 -18.23
CA GLY A 193 -7.91 -4.45 -16.80
C GLY A 193 -8.61 -3.24 -16.19
N TRP A 194 -8.73 -3.29 -14.86
CA TRP A 194 -9.12 -2.13 -14.07
C TRP A 194 -7.92 -1.69 -13.22
N PHE A 195 -7.67 -0.39 -13.18
CA PHE A 195 -6.57 0.14 -12.36
C PHE A 195 -6.97 0.41 -10.89
N GLY A 196 -8.24 0.15 -10.55
CA GLY A 196 -8.81 0.28 -9.21
C GLY A 196 -10.18 -0.34 -9.15
N GLU A 197 -10.71 -0.51 -7.95
CA GLU A 197 -12.09 -0.97 -7.72
C GLU A 197 -13.11 0.07 -8.16
N GLY A 198 -14.34 -0.35 -8.39
CA GLY A 198 -15.42 0.59 -8.73
C GLY A 198 -15.59 0.88 -10.23
N GLY A 199 -15.22 -0.06 -11.08
CA GLY A 199 -15.37 0.08 -12.54
C GLY A 199 -14.31 0.96 -13.18
N TYR A 200 -13.17 1.16 -12.54
CA TYR A 200 -12.11 2.06 -13.01
C TYR A 200 -11.29 1.44 -14.14
N PHE A 201 -11.93 1.33 -15.30
CA PHE A 201 -11.30 0.80 -16.51
C PHE A 201 -10.29 1.78 -17.12
N HIS A 202 -9.40 1.24 -17.92
CA HIS A 202 -8.41 2.00 -18.68
C HIS A 202 -8.35 1.55 -20.14
N THR A 203 -7.53 2.24 -20.91
CA THR A 203 -7.21 1.88 -22.30
C THR A 203 -5.74 1.50 -22.45
N ASP A 204 -5.32 1.14 -23.66
CA ASP A 204 -3.92 0.93 -24.03
C ASP A 204 -3.03 2.19 -23.85
N ALA A 205 -3.65 3.36 -23.70
CA ALA A 205 -2.93 4.62 -23.46
C ALA A 205 -2.63 4.85 -21.97
N MET A 206 -3.01 3.93 -21.10
CA MET A 206 -2.73 4.06 -19.67
C MET A 206 -1.23 4.15 -19.40
N HIS A 207 -0.87 5.09 -18.54
CA HIS A 207 0.45 5.31 -18.03
C HIS A 207 0.38 5.37 -16.49
N VAL A 208 1.20 4.59 -15.81
CA VAL A 208 1.27 4.57 -14.36
C VAL A 208 2.65 5.03 -13.92
N THR A 209 2.67 5.93 -12.95
CA THR A 209 3.89 6.34 -12.26
C THR A 209 3.80 5.92 -10.80
N GLU A 210 4.70 5.06 -10.35
CA GLU A 210 4.83 4.69 -8.94
C GLU A 210 6.03 5.42 -8.33
N ARG A 211 5.89 5.89 -7.11
CA ARG A 211 6.94 6.56 -6.36
C ARG A 211 7.16 5.84 -5.03
N LEU A 212 8.39 5.49 -4.75
CA LEU A 212 8.79 4.80 -3.53
C LEU A 212 9.93 5.55 -2.85
N TRP A 213 9.76 5.85 -1.57
CA TRP A 213 10.80 6.52 -0.77
C TRP A 213 10.75 6.06 0.69
N ARG A 214 11.87 6.21 1.38
CA ARG A 214 11.96 5.90 2.81
C ARG A 214 11.44 7.06 3.65
N ASN A 215 10.74 6.71 4.74
CA ASN A 215 10.42 7.60 5.83
C ASN A 215 10.81 6.90 7.15
N GLY A 216 12.03 7.12 7.61
CA GLY A 216 12.63 6.36 8.69
C GLY A 216 12.78 4.88 8.33
N GLU A 217 12.22 4.01 9.13
CA GLU A 217 12.22 2.55 8.86
C GLU A 217 11.15 2.14 7.84
N ASN A 218 10.12 2.98 7.66
CA ASN A 218 9.02 2.69 6.75
C ASN A 218 9.39 2.99 5.31
N LEU A 219 8.69 2.33 4.40
CA LEU A 219 8.65 2.66 2.99
C LEU A 219 7.31 3.34 2.68
N ILE A 220 7.34 4.36 1.85
CA ILE A 220 6.12 5.01 1.36
C ILE A 220 5.99 4.66 -0.12
N TRP A 221 4.80 4.27 -0.52
CA TRP A 221 4.45 4.00 -1.90
C TRP A 221 3.26 4.87 -2.32
N GLN A 222 3.33 5.42 -3.51
CA GLN A 222 2.27 6.20 -4.11
C GLN A 222 2.19 5.89 -5.60
N ALA A 223 0.99 5.77 -6.16
CA ALA A 223 0.79 5.61 -7.58
C ALA A 223 -0.08 6.72 -8.16
N SER A 224 0.23 7.10 -9.40
CA SER A 224 -0.57 7.99 -10.23
C SER A 224 -0.89 7.30 -11.54
N VAL A 225 -2.10 7.51 -12.05
CA VAL A 225 -2.58 6.97 -13.33
C VAL A 225 -2.96 8.13 -14.24
N ASP A 226 -2.41 8.12 -15.43
CA ASP A 226 -2.83 8.97 -16.53
C ASP A 226 -3.35 8.10 -17.68
N ASP A 227 -4.50 8.42 -18.20
CA ASP A 227 -5.05 7.83 -19.43
C ASP A 227 -5.76 8.93 -20.20
N PRO A 228 -5.05 9.60 -21.10
CA PRO A 228 -5.58 10.77 -21.80
C PRO A 228 -6.75 10.45 -22.71
N LYS A 229 -7.04 9.17 -23.02
CA LYS A 229 -8.22 8.79 -23.78
C LYS A 229 -9.49 8.87 -22.94
N VAL A 230 -9.45 8.50 -21.67
CA VAL A 230 -10.65 8.33 -20.83
C VAL A 230 -10.68 9.22 -19.59
N LEU A 231 -9.54 9.57 -19.00
CA LEU A 231 -9.47 10.43 -17.83
C LEU A 231 -9.44 11.91 -18.20
N ALA A 232 -10.12 12.74 -17.42
CA ALA A 232 -10.12 14.19 -17.55
C ALA A 232 -8.89 14.82 -16.86
N ALA A 233 -8.28 14.13 -15.92
CA ALA A 233 -7.08 14.53 -15.21
C ALA A 233 -6.36 13.30 -14.67
N THR A 234 -5.06 13.42 -14.45
CA THR A 234 -4.25 12.40 -13.76
C THR A 234 -4.87 12.08 -12.40
N TRP A 235 -5.07 10.81 -12.12
CA TRP A 235 -5.53 10.33 -10.84
C TRP A 235 -4.34 9.93 -9.97
N THR A 236 -4.32 10.37 -8.72
CA THR A 236 -3.23 10.05 -7.80
C THR A 236 -3.80 9.49 -6.51
N MET A 237 -3.29 8.32 -6.12
CA MET A 237 -3.63 7.68 -4.86
C MET A 237 -2.96 8.42 -3.69
N PRO A 238 -3.58 8.45 -2.50
CA PRO A 238 -2.89 8.86 -1.30
C PRO A 238 -1.65 7.98 -1.04
N PRO A 239 -0.55 8.54 -0.51
CA PRO A 239 0.61 7.74 -0.15
C PRO A 239 0.24 6.65 0.87
N ARG A 240 0.72 5.43 0.65
CA ARG A 240 0.56 4.31 1.58
C ARG A 240 1.84 4.11 2.38
N VAL A 241 1.72 4.02 3.69
CA VAL A 241 2.82 3.67 4.59
C VAL A 241 2.95 2.16 4.64
N ILE A 242 4.13 1.66 4.40
CA ILE A 242 4.48 0.25 4.36
C ILE A 242 5.54 0.04 5.44
N THR A 243 5.32 -0.93 6.31
CA THR A 243 6.20 -1.20 7.45
C THR A 243 7.09 -2.41 7.18
N PRO A 244 8.30 -2.45 7.73
CA PRO A 244 9.12 -3.65 7.67
C PRO A 244 8.37 -4.85 8.28
N SER A 245 8.52 -6.01 7.65
CA SER A 245 7.96 -7.28 8.13
C SER A 245 9.05 -8.35 8.19
N ASN A 246 8.85 -9.33 9.07
CA ASN A 246 9.63 -10.56 9.11
C ASN A 246 8.84 -11.76 8.60
N ASP A 247 7.57 -11.54 8.20
CA ASP A 247 6.73 -12.61 7.69
C ASP A 247 7.24 -13.03 6.32
N PRO A 248 7.56 -14.31 6.10
CA PRO A 248 8.02 -14.78 4.80
C PRO A 248 6.91 -14.57 3.75
N LEU A 249 7.31 -14.50 2.48
CA LEU A 249 6.35 -14.64 1.40
C LEU A 249 5.93 -16.11 1.36
N GLU A 250 4.63 -16.33 1.27
CA GLU A 250 4.04 -17.64 1.13
C GLU A 250 3.43 -17.77 -0.28
N GLU A 251 3.42 -18.99 -0.80
CA GLU A 251 2.72 -19.26 -2.05
C GLU A 251 1.23 -19.07 -1.83
N SER A 252 0.62 -18.24 -2.64
CA SER A 252 -0.82 -18.01 -2.58
C SER A 252 -1.59 -19.30 -2.93
N PRO A 253 -2.69 -19.60 -2.25
CA PRO A 253 -3.53 -20.73 -2.64
C PRO A 253 -4.00 -20.53 -4.08
N PRO A 254 -4.15 -21.62 -4.86
CA PRO A 254 -4.62 -21.50 -6.24
C PRO A 254 -6.02 -20.88 -6.26
N CYS A 255 -6.19 -19.86 -7.08
CA CYS A 255 -7.49 -19.28 -7.32
C CYS A 255 -8.37 -20.30 -8.06
N VAL A 256 -9.59 -20.48 -7.62
CA VAL A 256 -10.56 -21.39 -8.22
C VAL A 256 -11.77 -20.57 -8.66
N GLU A 257 -12.07 -20.56 -9.97
CA GLU A 257 -13.20 -19.79 -10.53
C GLU A 257 -14.55 -20.13 -9.87
N ASP A 258 -14.72 -21.37 -9.45
CA ASP A 258 -15.92 -21.80 -8.69
C ASP A 258 -16.08 -21.04 -7.36
N ASP A 259 -15.01 -20.53 -6.77
CA ASP A 259 -15.12 -19.72 -5.55
C ASP A 259 -15.71 -18.35 -5.84
N ALA A 260 -15.44 -17.78 -7.00
CA ALA A 260 -16.13 -16.57 -7.47
C ALA A 260 -17.64 -16.82 -7.64
N HIS A 261 -18.03 -17.93 -8.23
CA HIS A 261 -19.45 -18.33 -8.31
C HIS A 261 -20.08 -18.51 -6.94
N ARG A 262 -19.37 -19.02 -5.96
CA ARG A 262 -19.85 -19.16 -4.58
C ARG A 262 -20.02 -17.83 -3.88
N LEU A 263 -19.15 -16.86 -4.14
CA LEU A 263 -19.31 -15.49 -3.63
C LEU A 263 -20.53 -14.79 -4.21
N LEU A 264 -20.92 -15.13 -5.44
CA LEU A 264 -22.05 -14.53 -6.17
C LEU A 264 -23.38 -15.23 -5.91
N ASN A 265 -23.35 -16.51 -5.53
CA ASN A 265 -24.52 -17.31 -5.21
C ASN A 265 -24.64 -17.43 -3.69
N SER A 266 -25.86 -17.41 -3.16
CA SER A 266 -26.17 -17.58 -1.73
C SER A 266 -25.71 -18.91 -1.13
N ASP A 267 -24.95 -19.72 -1.84
CA ASP A 267 -24.48 -21.04 -1.46
C ASP A 267 -23.20 -21.07 -0.60
N HIS A 268 -22.74 -19.92 -0.11
CA HIS A 268 -21.52 -19.82 0.72
C HIS A 268 -21.58 -20.63 2.01
N HIS A 269 -22.72 -21.21 2.36
CA HIS A 269 -22.97 -21.82 3.67
C HIS A 269 -23.27 -23.30 3.64
N GLN A 270 -23.14 -23.97 2.50
CA GLN A 270 -23.12 -25.41 2.53
C GLN A 270 -21.79 -25.86 3.16
N GLN A 271 -21.86 -26.05 4.48
CA GLN A 271 -20.78 -26.68 5.23
C GLN A 271 -20.44 -28.02 4.58
N ARG A 272 -19.16 -28.19 4.28
CA ARG A 272 -18.58 -29.51 4.03
C ARG A 272 -18.53 -30.31 5.34
#